data_10c255af996a6360424ac74975a94915
#
_entry.id   10c255af996a6360424ac74975a94915
#
_cell.length_a   1.000
_cell.length_b   1.000
_cell.length_c   1.000
_cell.angle_alpha   90.00
_cell.angle_beta   90.00
_cell.angle_gamma   90.00
#
_symmetry.space_group_name_H-M   'P 1'
#
loop_
_entity.id
_entity.type
_entity.pdbx_description
1 polymer ?
#
loop_
_entity_poly.entity_id
_entity_poly.type
_entity_poly.pdbx_seq_one_letter_code
_entity_poly.pdbx_strand_id
1 'polypeptide(L)'
;QVYVNTLEERVQAKKAGDKVTANALKLVLNTTYGTMLNGKDGVAFNDLYDPLMGRSVCITGQLLLLELSMHLVSECPTLKIIQLNTDGIMVSFDNSDEAKWQEITQEWQDRTGFELEEDFIQKIVQRDVNNYVEVPVGDGKPKVKGSALVRGILTNANIDFTKMGLPAWENMS
;
A
#
# COMPACT_ATOMS: atom_id res chain seq x y z
N GLN A 1 8.49 22.23 10.39
CA GLN A 1 8.57 21.72 11.77
C GLN A 1 7.24 21.10 12.22
N VAL A 2 6.08 21.75 12.05
CA VAL A 2 4.76 21.23 12.46
C VAL A 2 4.46 19.87 11.81
N TYR A 3 4.66 19.73 10.50
CA TYR A 3 4.43 18.47 9.77
C TYR A 3 5.27 17.31 10.32
N VAL A 4 6.57 17.57 10.58
CA VAL A 4 7.50 16.58 11.14
C VAL A 4 7.05 16.14 12.53
N ASN A 5 6.73 17.08 13.40
CA ASN A 5 6.24 16.77 14.75
C ASN A 5 4.95 15.93 14.70
N THR A 6 4.00 16.29 13.82
CA THR A 6 2.76 15.53 13.64
C THR A 6 3.02 14.10 13.14
N LEU A 7 4.02 13.92 12.27
CA LEU A 7 4.44 12.60 11.81
C LEU A 7 5.03 11.76 12.95
N GLU A 8 5.92 12.37 13.75
CA GLU A 8 6.53 11.73 14.93
C GLU A 8 5.46 11.32 15.95
N GLU A 9 4.52 12.20 16.28
CA GLU A 9 3.39 11.91 17.17
C GLU A 9 2.55 10.74 16.64
N ARG A 10 2.29 10.70 15.34
CA ARG A 10 1.58 9.58 14.71
C ARG A 10 2.33 8.26 14.88
N VAL A 11 3.63 8.25 14.64
CA VAL A 11 4.48 7.07 14.80
C VAL A 11 4.45 6.58 16.26
N GLN A 12 4.54 7.49 17.23
CA GLN A 12 4.42 7.15 18.66
C GLN A 12 3.05 6.58 19.01
N ALA A 13 1.96 7.19 18.53
CA ALA A 13 0.61 6.69 18.73
C ALA A 13 0.43 5.27 18.13
N LYS A 14 0.97 5.02 16.92
CA LYS A 14 0.96 3.70 16.28
C LYS A 14 1.70 2.65 17.13
N LYS A 15 2.90 2.99 17.64
CA LYS A 15 3.70 2.12 18.53
C LYS A 15 3.01 1.85 19.87
N ALA A 16 2.30 2.82 20.41
CA ALA A 16 1.52 2.69 21.65
C ALA A 16 0.18 1.92 21.47
N GLY A 17 -0.19 1.58 20.23
CA GLY A 17 -1.48 0.93 19.94
C GLY A 17 -2.69 1.87 19.98
N ASP A 18 -2.48 3.18 20.10
CA ASP A 18 -3.55 4.19 20.03
C ASP A 18 -3.98 4.43 18.58
N LYS A 19 -4.89 3.58 18.11
CA LYS A 19 -5.41 3.63 16.75
C LYS A 19 -6.23 4.89 16.46
N VAL A 20 -6.87 5.47 17.48
CA VAL A 20 -7.72 6.65 17.31
C VAL A 20 -6.84 7.87 16.98
N THR A 21 -5.86 8.14 17.82
CA THR A 21 -4.90 9.23 17.60
C THR A 21 -4.09 9.02 16.32
N ALA A 22 -3.57 7.81 16.08
CA ALA A 22 -2.81 7.50 14.88
C ALA A 22 -3.62 7.72 13.57
N ASN A 23 -4.92 7.40 13.57
CA ASN A 23 -5.79 7.63 12.41
C ASN A 23 -6.15 9.12 12.24
N ALA A 24 -6.39 9.85 13.32
CA ALA A 24 -6.65 11.28 13.27
C ALA A 24 -5.43 12.03 12.69
N LEU A 25 -4.24 11.74 13.19
CA LEU A 25 -3.00 12.36 12.70
C LEU A 25 -2.69 11.95 11.25
N LYS A 26 -3.00 10.70 10.86
CA LYS A 26 -2.92 10.28 9.44
C LYS A 26 -3.79 11.14 8.53
N LEU A 27 -5.00 11.45 8.98
CA LEU A 27 -5.91 12.30 8.20
C LEU A 27 -5.35 13.72 8.04
N VAL A 28 -4.80 14.31 9.10
CA VAL A 28 -4.14 15.63 9.06
C VAL A 28 -3.00 15.65 8.06
N LEU A 29 -2.08 14.67 8.12
CA LEU A 29 -0.95 14.57 7.21
C LEU A 29 -1.39 14.40 5.74
N ASN A 30 -2.37 13.53 5.49
CA ASN A 30 -2.89 13.31 4.14
C ASN A 30 -3.63 14.55 3.60
N THR A 31 -4.35 15.28 4.45
CA THR A 31 -5.03 16.52 4.06
C THR A 31 -4.02 17.60 3.69
N THR A 32 -2.93 17.72 4.43
CA THR A 32 -1.84 18.67 4.12
C THR A 32 -1.30 18.42 2.72
N TYR A 33 -1.02 17.16 2.37
CA TYR A 33 -0.60 16.79 1.03
C TYR A 33 -1.68 17.08 -0.02
N GLY A 34 -2.93 16.69 0.25
CA GLY A 34 -4.05 16.90 -0.66
C GLY A 34 -4.32 18.40 -0.96
N THR A 35 -4.11 19.27 0.02
CA THR A 35 -4.28 20.72 -0.16
C THR A 35 -3.21 21.35 -1.07
N MET A 36 -2.02 20.76 -1.17
CA MET A 36 -0.99 21.23 -2.11
C MET A 36 -1.43 21.12 -3.57
N LEU A 37 -2.30 20.15 -3.88
CA LEU A 37 -2.83 19.92 -5.22
C LEU A 37 -4.18 20.58 -5.48
N ASN A 38 -4.78 21.20 -4.46
CA ASN A 38 -6.14 21.74 -4.53
C ASN A 38 -6.15 23.16 -5.09
N GLY A 39 -6.23 23.26 -6.42
CA GLY A 39 -6.34 24.48 -7.18
C GLY A 39 -7.03 24.23 -8.52
N LYS A 40 -7.48 25.28 -9.18
CA LYS A 40 -8.09 25.22 -10.52
C LYS A 40 -7.48 26.29 -11.43
N ASP A 41 -7.12 25.89 -12.63
CA ASP A 41 -6.57 26.78 -13.66
C ASP A 41 -5.35 27.59 -13.19
N GLY A 42 -4.53 27.00 -12.29
CA GLY A 42 -3.36 27.66 -11.70
C GLY A 42 -3.68 28.62 -10.56
N VAL A 43 -4.95 28.71 -10.15
CA VAL A 43 -5.37 29.53 -9.01
C VAL A 43 -5.42 28.69 -7.75
N ALA A 44 -4.71 29.15 -6.71
CA ALA A 44 -4.72 28.54 -5.39
C ALA A 44 -6.05 28.74 -4.67
N PHE A 45 -6.58 27.67 -4.05
CA PHE A 45 -7.73 27.77 -3.13
C PHE A 45 -7.33 27.89 -1.66
N ASN A 46 -6.03 27.76 -1.37
CA ASN A 46 -5.48 27.81 -0.02
C ASN A 46 -4.00 28.20 -0.03
N ASP A 47 -3.48 28.62 1.12
CA ASP A 47 -2.09 29.08 1.29
C ASP A 47 -1.04 27.96 1.17
N LEU A 48 -1.47 26.69 1.19
CA LEU A 48 -0.60 25.52 1.01
C LEU A 48 -0.53 25.02 -0.44
N TYR A 49 -1.17 25.72 -1.37
CA TYR A 49 -1.18 25.33 -2.77
C TYR A 49 0.24 25.37 -3.37
N ASP A 50 0.80 24.20 -3.60
CA ASP A 50 2.07 24.01 -4.28
C ASP A 50 1.99 22.73 -5.15
N PRO A 51 1.45 22.85 -6.38
CA PRO A 51 1.25 21.69 -7.24
C PRO A 51 2.57 21.07 -7.72
N LEU A 52 3.67 21.82 -7.71
CA LEU A 52 4.98 21.28 -8.05
C LEU A 52 5.46 20.36 -6.95
N MET A 53 5.42 20.80 -5.70
CA MET A 53 5.78 19.98 -4.54
C MET A 53 4.88 18.76 -4.42
N GLY A 54 3.56 18.92 -4.52
CA GLY A 54 2.62 17.82 -4.43
C GLY A 54 2.84 16.73 -5.51
N ARG A 55 3.14 17.13 -6.75
CA ARG A 55 3.49 16.17 -7.82
C ARG A 55 4.84 15.53 -7.58
N SER A 56 5.83 16.28 -7.10
CA SER A 56 7.17 15.76 -6.79
C SER A 56 7.12 14.65 -5.74
N VAL A 57 6.27 14.76 -4.72
CA VAL A 57 6.07 13.70 -3.71
C VAL A 57 5.61 12.40 -4.38
N CYS A 58 4.57 12.46 -5.23
CA CYS A 58 4.07 11.28 -5.95
C CYS A 58 5.14 10.66 -6.86
N ILE A 59 5.78 11.48 -7.69
CA ILE A 59 6.76 11.01 -8.68
C ILE A 59 7.96 10.39 -7.96
N THR A 60 8.46 11.02 -6.90
CA THR A 60 9.58 10.50 -6.12
C THR A 60 9.24 9.14 -5.50
N GLY A 61 8.06 9.00 -4.88
CA GLY A 61 7.62 7.71 -4.33
C GLY A 61 7.53 6.61 -5.38
N GLN A 62 6.97 6.93 -6.56
CA GLN A 62 6.87 5.98 -7.67
C GLN A 62 8.24 5.56 -8.22
N LEU A 63 9.17 6.51 -8.36
CA LEU A 63 10.53 6.22 -8.84
C LEU A 63 11.31 5.37 -7.84
N LEU A 64 11.18 5.61 -6.54
CA LEU A 64 11.82 4.81 -5.50
C LEU A 64 11.29 3.37 -5.48
N LEU A 65 9.97 3.18 -5.61
CA LEU A 65 9.40 1.83 -5.72
C LEU A 65 9.79 1.13 -7.01
N LEU A 66 9.85 1.85 -8.12
CA LEU A 66 10.30 1.28 -9.40
C LEU A 66 11.77 0.83 -9.30
N GLU A 67 12.64 1.64 -8.72
CA GLU A 67 14.05 1.33 -8.53
C GLU A 67 14.20 0.07 -7.66
N LEU A 68 13.48 -0.02 -6.52
CA LEU A 68 13.46 -1.22 -5.69
C LEU A 68 12.99 -2.45 -6.47
N SER A 69 11.90 -2.30 -7.24
CA SER A 69 11.36 -3.40 -8.06
C SER A 69 12.35 -3.91 -9.08
N MET A 70 13.04 -3.01 -9.77
CA MET A 70 14.05 -3.36 -10.76
C MET A 70 15.25 -4.07 -10.12
N HIS A 71 15.69 -3.59 -8.95
CA HIS A 71 16.79 -4.21 -8.21
C HIS A 71 16.43 -5.62 -7.73
N LEU A 72 15.24 -5.79 -7.16
CA LEU A 72 14.74 -7.12 -6.74
C LEU A 72 14.66 -8.10 -7.92
N VAL A 73 14.12 -7.67 -9.06
CA VAL A 73 14.01 -8.54 -10.26
C VAL A 73 15.39 -8.91 -10.81
N SER A 74 16.40 -8.02 -10.72
CA SER A 74 17.75 -8.30 -11.23
C SER A 74 18.52 -9.26 -10.34
N GLU A 75 18.34 -9.22 -9.03
CA GLU A 75 19.14 -9.94 -8.07
C GLU A 75 18.49 -11.21 -7.51
N CYS A 76 17.15 -11.34 -7.64
CA CYS A 76 16.37 -12.47 -7.16
C CYS A 76 15.80 -13.25 -8.35
N PRO A 77 16.47 -14.32 -8.82
CA PRO A 77 16.08 -15.02 -10.06
C PRO A 77 14.71 -15.67 -10.04
N THR A 78 14.19 -16.05 -8.88
CA THR A 78 12.86 -16.67 -8.75
C THR A 78 11.75 -15.67 -8.54
N LEU A 79 12.11 -14.39 -8.30
CA LEU A 79 11.15 -13.36 -7.97
C LEU A 79 10.27 -12.98 -9.15
N LYS A 80 8.97 -12.93 -8.90
CA LYS A 80 7.95 -12.48 -9.83
C LYS A 80 7.13 -11.36 -9.20
N ILE A 81 7.03 -10.25 -9.89
CA ILE A 81 6.13 -9.16 -9.48
C ILE A 81 4.70 -9.58 -9.85
N ILE A 82 3.83 -9.67 -8.84
CA ILE A 82 2.40 -9.94 -9.02
C ILE A 82 1.66 -8.63 -9.24
N GLN A 83 2.02 -7.61 -8.46
CA GLN A 83 1.36 -6.31 -8.51
C GLN A 83 2.32 -5.21 -8.07
N LEU A 84 2.24 -4.06 -8.74
CA LEU A 84 2.90 -2.82 -8.35
C LEU A 84 1.84 -1.74 -8.19
N ASN A 85 1.73 -1.19 -7.00
CA ASN A 85 0.80 -0.11 -6.65
C ASN A 85 1.57 1.20 -6.47
N THR A 86 0.84 2.25 -6.10
CA THR A 86 1.41 3.57 -5.81
C THR A 86 2.36 3.56 -4.61
N ASP A 87 2.12 2.67 -3.66
CA ASP A 87 2.75 2.62 -2.33
C ASP A 87 3.17 1.21 -1.89
N GLY A 88 3.15 0.25 -2.80
CA GLY A 88 3.50 -1.12 -2.45
C GLY A 88 3.81 -2.01 -3.64
N ILE A 89 4.59 -3.04 -3.36
CA ILE A 89 4.98 -4.08 -4.30
C ILE A 89 4.49 -5.41 -3.73
N MET A 90 3.79 -6.19 -4.54
CA MET A 90 3.45 -7.56 -4.21
C MET A 90 4.30 -8.50 -5.07
N VAL A 91 5.03 -9.38 -4.43
CA VAL A 91 5.96 -10.30 -5.08
C VAL A 91 5.72 -11.74 -4.62
N SER A 92 6.16 -12.67 -5.44
CA SER A 92 6.29 -14.08 -5.08
C SER A 92 7.69 -14.54 -5.46
N PHE A 93 8.35 -15.26 -4.56
CA PHE A 93 9.70 -15.82 -4.78
C PHE A 93 9.87 -17.08 -3.97
N ASP A 94 10.86 -17.90 -4.33
CA ASP A 94 11.22 -19.11 -3.61
C ASP A 94 12.11 -18.76 -2.40
N ASN A 95 12.06 -19.56 -1.34
CA ASN A 95 12.86 -19.36 -0.12
C ASN A 95 14.37 -19.23 -0.38
N SER A 96 14.85 -19.70 -1.54
CA SER A 96 16.26 -19.53 -1.93
C SER A 96 16.68 -18.06 -2.09
N ASP A 97 15.74 -17.18 -2.43
CA ASP A 97 15.99 -15.76 -2.63
C ASP A 97 15.69 -14.91 -1.39
N GLU A 98 15.17 -15.52 -0.31
CA GLU A 98 14.73 -14.77 0.89
C GLU A 98 15.86 -13.93 1.51
N ALA A 99 17.05 -14.50 1.65
CA ALA A 99 18.19 -13.77 2.22
C ALA A 99 18.60 -12.58 1.35
N LYS A 100 18.58 -12.75 0.03
CA LYS A 100 18.92 -11.69 -0.91
C LYS A 100 17.84 -10.60 -0.95
N TRP A 101 16.58 -11.02 -0.90
CA TRP A 101 15.45 -10.09 -0.79
C TRP A 101 15.55 -9.23 0.47
N GLN A 102 15.86 -9.83 1.63
CA GLN A 102 16.04 -9.10 2.89
C GLN A 102 17.21 -8.11 2.83
N GLU A 103 18.34 -8.51 2.24
CA GLU A 103 19.49 -7.64 2.04
C GLU A 103 19.12 -6.40 1.23
N ILE A 104 18.49 -6.58 0.08
CA ILE A 104 18.12 -5.49 -0.83
C ILE A 104 17.08 -4.55 -0.21
N THR A 105 16.06 -5.11 0.45
CA THR A 105 15.02 -4.29 1.10
C THR A 105 15.58 -3.49 2.27
N GLN A 106 16.51 -4.07 3.05
CA GLN A 106 17.16 -3.37 4.15
C GLN A 106 18.07 -2.24 3.62
N GLU A 107 18.92 -2.52 2.62
CA GLU A 107 19.76 -1.51 1.99
C GLU A 107 18.93 -0.34 1.44
N TRP A 108 17.80 -0.66 0.79
CA TRP A 108 16.89 0.36 0.28
C TRP A 108 16.29 1.21 1.39
N GLN A 109 15.87 0.60 2.51
CA GLN A 109 15.35 1.32 3.69
C GLN A 109 16.41 2.24 4.30
N ASP A 110 17.63 1.73 4.49
CA ASP A 110 18.74 2.50 5.06
C ASP A 110 19.11 3.70 4.20
N ARG A 111 19.08 3.54 2.88
CA ARG A 111 19.41 4.59 1.91
C ARG A 111 18.30 5.64 1.77
N THR A 112 17.05 5.22 1.78
CA THR A 112 15.91 6.12 1.52
C THR A 112 15.31 6.71 2.78
N GLY A 113 15.50 6.07 3.94
CA GLY A 113 14.85 6.43 5.19
C GLY A 113 13.36 6.06 5.26
N PHE A 114 12.85 5.32 4.27
CA PHE A 114 11.49 4.76 4.34
C PHE A 114 11.50 3.40 5.04
N GLU A 115 10.44 3.13 5.78
CA GLU A 115 10.19 1.80 6.38
C GLU A 115 9.23 1.02 5.48
N LEU A 116 9.59 -0.24 5.17
CA LEU A 116 8.72 -1.19 4.48
C LEU A 116 7.95 -2.01 5.51
N GLU A 117 6.63 -2.07 5.37
CA GLU A 117 5.79 -3.02 6.11
C GLU A 117 5.61 -4.27 5.25
N GLU A 118 5.82 -5.44 5.84
CA GLU A 118 5.74 -6.72 5.15
C GLU A 118 4.48 -7.47 5.58
N ASP A 119 3.66 -7.84 4.61
CA ASP A 119 2.50 -8.69 4.81
C ASP A 119 2.72 -10.01 4.05
N PHE A 120 2.71 -11.14 4.76
CA PHE A 120 2.80 -12.45 4.13
C PHE A 120 1.43 -12.94 3.70
N ILE A 121 1.32 -13.29 2.43
CA ILE A 121 0.07 -13.69 1.78
C ILE A 121 0.19 -15.16 1.36
N GLN A 122 -0.75 -16.00 1.83
CA GLN A 122 -0.83 -17.39 1.42
C GLN A 122 -1.42 -17.53 0.02
N LYS A 123 -2.41 -16.72 -0.32
CA LYS A 123 -3.13 -16.78 -1.58
C LYS A 123 -3.68 -15.43 -1.97
N ILE A 124 -3.60 -15.12 -3.25
CA ILE A 124 -4.29 -13.98 -3.84
C ILE A 124 -5.16 -14.42 -5.01
N VAL A 125 -6.36 -13.88 -5.08
CA VAL A 125 -7.23 -13.96 -6.25
C VAL A 125 -7.48 -12.55 -6.72
N GLN A 126 -6.94 -12.24 -7.89
CA GLN A 126 -6.90 -10.88 -8.43
C GLN A 126 -7.59 -10.82 -9.78
N ARG A 127 -8.50 -9.86 -9.94
CA ARG A 127 -9.07 -9.48 -11.23
C ARG A 127 -8.24 -8.36 -11.87
N ASP A 128 -7.89 -7.35 -11.09
CA ASP A 128 -7.05 -6.21 -11.45
C ASP A 128 -6.44 -5.57 -10.18
N VAL A 129 -5.56 -4.58 -10.33
CA VAL A 129 -4.83 -3.93 -9.21
C VAL A 129 -5.74 -3.30 -8.15
N ASN A 130 -7.01 -3.05 -8.47
CA ASN A 130 -7.98 -2.45 -7.57
C ASN A 130 -9.07 -3.42 -7.08
N ASN A 131 -9.08 -4.65 -7.59
CA ASN A 131 -10.09 -5.65 -7.26
C ASN A 131 -9.44 -7.01 -7.03
N TYR A 132 -9.25 -7.37 -5.76
CA TYR A 132 -8.63 -8.62 -5.38
C TYR A 132 -9.04 -9.05 -3.97
N VAL A 133 -8.79 -10.31 -3.66
CA VAL A 133 -8.92 -10.92 -2.34
C VAL A 133 -7.57 -11.48 -1.96
N GLU A 134 -7.07 -11.08 -0.79
CA GLU A 134 -5.86 -11.61 -0.17
C GLU A 134 -6.24 -12.52 0.99
N VAL A 135 -5.63 -13.68 1.06
CA VAL A 135 -5.67 -14.58 2.21
C VAL A 135 -4.31 -14.49 2.90
N PRO A 136 -4.23 -13.91 4.10
CA PRO A 136 -2.97 -13.83 4.82
C PRO A 136 -2.51 -15.20 5.31
N VAL A 137 -1.23 -15.34 5.58
CA VAL A 137 -0.68 -16.53 6.28
C VAL A 137 -1.19 -16.55 7.72
N GLY A 138 -1.60 -17.73 8.22
CA GLY A 138 -2.14 -17.92 9.56
C GLY A 138 -3.64 -17.64 9.65
N ASP A 139 -4.13 -17.33 10.88
CA ASP A 139 -5.57 -17.18 11.18
C ASP A 139 -6.15 -15.81 10.83
N GLY A 140 -5.46 -15.04 9.99
CA GLY A 140 -5.90 -13.71 9.57
C GLY A 140 -7.15 -13.78 8.68
N LYS A 141 -8.07 -12.82 8.86
CA LYS A 141 -9.23 -12.70 7.98
C LYS A 141 -8.79 -12.21 6.60
N PRO A 142 -9.37 -12.77 5.54
CA PRO A 142 -9.11 -12.28 4.18
C PRO A 142 -9.40 -10.80 4.03
N LYS A 143 -8.49 -10.13 3.36
CA LYS A 143 -8.61 -8.72 3.00
C LYS A 143 -9.22 -8.64 1.60
N VAL A 144 -10.26 -7.84 1.43
CA VAL A 144 -10.96 -7.65 0.15
C VAL A 144 -10.79 -6.22 -0.29
N LYS A 145 -10.30 -6.00 -1.50
CA LYS A 145 -10.21 -4.68 -2.13
C LYS A 145 -11.07 -4.64 -3.39
N GLY A 146 -11.75 -3.52 -3.57
CA GLY A 146 -12.58 -3.26 -4.75
C GLY A 146 -14.06 -3.18 -4.46
N SER A 147 -14.73 -2.23 -5.12
CA SER A 147 -16.15 -1.94 -4.90
C SER A 147 -17.09 -3.11 -5.22
N ALA A 148 -16.71 -3.94 -6.19
CA ALA A 148 -17.48 -5.13 -6.57
C ALA A 148 -17.38 -6.28 -5.55
N LEU A 149 -16.38 -6.23 -4.66
CA LEU A 149 -16.07 -7.28 -3.69
C LEU A 149 -16.36 -6.83 -2.25
N VAL A 150 -16.53 -5.54 -2.00
CA VAL A 150 -16.81 -4.99 -0.67
C VAL A 150 -18.31 -5.02 -0.41
N ARG A 151 -18.72 -5.72 0.65
CA ARG A 151 -20.12 -5.89 1.07
C ARG A 151 -20.89 -4.60 1.38
N GLY A 152 -20.21 -3.45 1.51
CA GLY A 152 -20.82 -2.20 1.96
C GLY A 152 -21.83 -1.56 1.00
N ILE A 153 -21.78 -1.87 -0.30
CA ILE A 153 -22.70 -1.33 -1.30
C ILE A 153 -23.83 -2.31 -1.62
N LEU A 154 -23.63 -3.59 -1.33
CA LEU A 154 -24.59 -4.66 -1.60
C LEU A 154 -25.08 -5.26 -0.27
N THR A 155 -25.72 -4.45 0.54
CA THR A 155 -26.10 -4.79 1.93
C THR A 155 -27.02 -6.00 2.09
N ASN A 156 -27.52 -6.61 1.01
CA ASN A 156 -28.41 -7.77 1.07
C ASN A 156 -28.14 -8.86 0.02
N ALA A 157 -27.08 -8.75 -0.77
CA ALA A 157 -26.74 -9.80 -1.72
C ALA A 157 -25.63 -10.68 -1.13
N ASN A 158 -25.88 -11.98 -1.02
CA ASN A 158 -24.82 -12.96 -0.98
C ASN A 158 -23.98 -12.75 -2.25
N ILE A 159 -22.76 -12.24 -2.10
CA ILE A 159 -21.85 -12.11 -3.24
C ILE A 159 -21.50 -13.52 -3.65
N ASP A 160 -22.09 -13.97 -4.74
CA ASP A 160 -21.78 -15.24 -5.33
C ASP A 160 -20.51 -15.08 -6.19
N PHE A 161 -19.37 -15.37 -5.57
CA PHE A 161 -18.07 -15.29 -6.22
C PHE A 161 -17.99 -16.22 -7.46
N THR A 162 -18.82 -17.28 -7.52
CA THR A 162 -18.83 -18.18 -8.67
C THR A 162 -19.41 -17.51 -9.91
N LYS A 163 -20.39 -16.60 -9.75
CA LYS A 163 -20.93 -15.78 -10.85
C LYS A 163 -19.93 -14.75 -11.37
N MET A 164 -18.90 -14.43 -10.58
CA MET A 164 -17.80 -13.55 -10.99
C MET A 164 -16.61 -14.30 -11.57
N GLY A 165 -16.74 -15.63 -11.77
CA GLY A 165 -15.64 -16.49 -12.22
C GLY A 165 -14.57 -16.73 -11.15
N LEU A 166 -14.85 -16.39 -9.89
CA LEU A 166 -13.99 -16.66 -8.76
C LEU A 166 -14.46 -17.93 -8.04
N PRO A 167 -13.56 -18.79 -7.53
CA PRO A 167 -13.95 -19.91 -6.71
C PRO A 167 -14.68 -19.40 -5.45
N ALA A 168 -15.68 -20.18 -4.98
CA ALA A 168 -16.37 -19.85 -3.74
C ALA A 168 -15.33 -19.67 -2.63
N TRP A 169 -15.40 -18.55 -1.97
CA TRP A 169 -14.44 -18.13 -0.96
C TRP A 169 -14.21 -19.16 0.17
N GLU A 170 -15.26 -19.94 0.50
CA GLU A 170 -15.20 -21.06 1.46
C GLU A 170 -14.31 -22.23 0.99
N ASN A 171 -14.01 -22.32 -0.30
CA ASN A 171 -13.12 -23.33 -0.89
C ASN A 171 -11.69 -22.80 -1.11
N MET A 172 -11.36 -21.63 -0.57
CA MET A 172 -10.04 -21.00 -0.70
C MET A 172 -9.13 -21.31 0.51
N SER A 173 -9.51 -22.27 1.37
CA SER A 173 -8.70 -22.78 2.48
C SER A 173 -7.68 -23.81 2.02
#